data_354c4d74ed5d880b694493033822adef
#
_entry.id   354c4d74ed5d880b694493033822adef
#
_cell.length_a   1.000
_cell.length_b   1.000
_cell.length_c   1.000
_cell.angle_alpha   90.00
_cell.angle_beta   90.00
_cell.angle_gamma   90.00
#
_symmetry.space_group_name_H-M   'P 1'
#
loop_
_entity.id
_entity.type
_entity.pdbx_description
1 polymer ?
#
loop_
_entity_poly.entity_id
_entity_poly.type
_entity_poly.pdbx_seq_one_letter_code
_entity_poly.pdbx_strand_id
1 'polypeptide(L)'
;VVVTSAAIASALYVSFAQLITLVAGSPSPRFAAGFVCASIFLIPGFPLVTAGLDLARLDLDTGVPRITYAAMVVLAMAIGVWLVASVTGVSPTPVAPIEGHPMTVWAALIAASFFAVFGWATMFNVPPATAVASGVVAIVGNVPRLLLLENGVKPHVATFVGCVIIGLGCAVVAGWFQMTKIIMTVPTLL
;
A
#
# COMPACT_ATOMS: atom_id res chain seq x y z
N VAL A 1 5.85 19.81 7.26
CA VAL A 1 6.30 18.50 7.76
C VAL A 1 6.03 17.39 6.74
N VAL A 2 4.76 17.13 6.31
CA VAL A 2 4.44 16.02 5.39
C VAL A 2 5.17 16.13 4.04
N VAL A 3 5.13 17.30 3.40
CA VAL A 3 5.85 17.55 2.13
C VAL A 3 7.35 17.27 2.29
N THR A 4 7.96 17.79 3.33
CA THR A 4 9.39 17.61 3.58
C THR A 4 9.74 16.15 3.89
N SER A 5 8.93 15.45 4.68
CA SER A 5 9.14 14.02 4.96
C SER A 5 9.02 13.18 3.70
N ALA A 6 8.02 13.44 2.84
CA ALA A 6 7.86 12.74 1.58
C ALA A 6 9.03 13.02 0.63
N ALA A 7 9.46 14.27 0.52
CA ALA A 7 10.60 14.64 -0.31
C ALA A 7 11.90 13.99 0.18
N ILE A 8 12.15 13.99 1.50
CA ILE A 8 13.34 13.35 2.09
C ILE A 8 13.32 11.84 1.83
N ALA A 9 12.20 11.16 2.08
CA ALA A 9 12.07 9.72 1.86
C ALA A 9 12.32 9.35 0.39
N SER A 10 11.71 10.09 -0.54
CA SER A 10 11.89 9.88 -1.98
C SER A 10 13.31 10.20 -2.44
N ALA A 11 13.93 11.28 -1.93
CA ALA A 11 15.30 11.65 -2.27
C ALA A 11 16.31 10.61 -1.74
N LEU A 12 16.16 10.14 -0.51
CA LEU A 12 16.99 9.07 0.05
C LEU A 12 16.87 7.78 -0.75
N TYR A 13 15.64 7.43 -1.16
CA TYR A 13 15.45 6.26 -2.01
C TYR A 13 16.17 6.40 -3.35
N VAL A 14 16.05 7.54 -4.03
CA VAL A 14 16.74 7.79 -5.32
C VAL A 14 18.26 7.74 -5.14
N SER A 15 18.78 8.37 -4.09
CA SER A 15 20.23 8.34 -3.79
C SER A 15 20.73 6.92 -3.56
N PHE A 16 19.97 6.12 -2.81
CA PHE A 16 20.31 4.72 -2.55
C PHE A 16 20.22 3.86 -3.83
N ALA A 17 19.18 4.06 -4.64
CA ALA A 17 19.02 3.38 -5.94
C ALA A 17 20.19 3.71 -6.91
N GLN A 18 20.62 4.96 -6.96
CA GLN A 18 21.78 5.38 -7.74
C GLN A 18 23.07 4.74 -7.22
N LEU A 19 23.26 4.67 -5.90
CA LEU A 19 24.41 4.00 -5.30
C LEU A 19 24.48 2.53 -5.67
N ILE A 20 23.34 1.82 -5.58
CA ILE A 20 23.25 0.41 -6.01
C ILE A 20 23.59 0.29 -7.51
N THR A 21 23.09 1.19 -8.35
CA THR A 21 23.37 1.16 -9.78
C THR A 21 24.87 1.34 -10.07
N LEU A 22 25.54 2.21 -9.33
CA LEU A 22 26.99 2.42 -9.45
C LEU A 22 27.78 1.18 -9.04
N VAL A 23 27.34 0.45 -8.02
CA VAL A 23 28.03 -0.76 -7.53
C VAL A 23 27.68 -1.98 -8.38
N ALA A 24 26.44 -2.13 -8.80
CA ALA A 24 25.94 -3.30 -9.54
C ALA A 24 26.08 -3.18 -11.09
N GLY A 25 26.40 -1.98 -11.59
CA GLY A 25 26.69 -1.75 -13.01
C GLY A 25 25.49 -1.74 -13.96
N SER A 26 24.25 -1.88 -13.45
CA SER A 26 23.05 -1.84 -14.28
C SER A 26 21.85 -1.20 -13.57
N PRO A 27 21.18 -0.20 -14.18
CA PRO A 27 19.94 0.33 -13.64
C PRO A 27 18.81 -0.69 -13.77
N SER A 28 18.20 -1.07 -12.66
CA SER A 28 17.00 -1.91 -12.72
C SER A 28 15.77 -1.04 -13.03
N PRO A 29 14.96 -1.36 -14.03
CA PRO A 29 13.73 -0.65 -14.34
C PRO A 29 12.70 -0.68 -13.18
N ARG A 30 12.93 -1.53 -12.17
CA ARG A 30 12.09 -1.67 -10.97
C ARG A 30 12.32 -0.58 -9.93
N PHE A 31 13.39 0.21 -10.03
CA PHE A 31 13.65 1.32 -9.11
C PHE A 31 12.56 2.40 -9.13
N ALA A 32 11.89 2.59 -10.27
CA ALA A 32 10.79 3.55 -10.35
C ALA A 32 9.59 3.19 -9.46
N ALA A 33 9.29 1.89 -9.29
CA ALA A 33 8.21 1.46 -8.39
C ALA A 33 8.53 1.74 -6.91
N GLY A 34 9.76 1.49 -6.48
CA GLY A 34 10.20 1.75 -5.11
C GLY A 34 10.20 3.23 -4.74
N PHE A 35 10.36 4.12 -5.72
CA PHE A 35 10.30 5.57 -5.52
C PHE A 35 8.96 6.02 -4.91
N VAL A 36 7.84 5.53 -5.44
CA VAL A 36 6.50 5.81 -4.89
C VAL A 36 6.31 5.07 -3.56
N CYS A 37 6.75 3.81 -3.47
CA CYS A 37 6.64 3.01 -2.25
C CYS A 37 7.38 3.62 -1.05
N ALA A 38 8.48 4.35 -1.26
CA ALA A 38 9.23 5.02 -0.18
C ALA A 38 8.39 6.05 0.58
N SER A 39 7.35 6.61 -0.04
CA SER A 39 6.47 7.62 0.56
C SER A 39 5.14 7.04 1.06
N ILE A 40 4.85 5.78 0.79
CA ILE A 40 3.55 5.16 1.09
C ILE A 40 3.24 5.17 2.60
N PHE A 41 4.27 5.15 3.45
CA PHE A 41 4.14 5.21 4.91
C PHE A 41 3.52 6.51 5.44
N LEU A 42 3.49 7.57 4.63
CA LEU A 42 2.85 8.82 5.00
C LEU A 42 1.34 8.84 4.72
N ILE A 43 0.82 7.82 4.05
CA ILE A 43 -0.62 7.72 3.78
C ILE A 43 -1.37 7.59 5.11
N PRO A 44 -2.33 8.50 5.39
CA PRO A 44 -3.07 8.49 6.65
C PRO A 44 -4.17 7.41 6.62
N GLY A 45 -3.78 6.14 6.67
CA GLY A 45 -4.68 4.99 6.52
C GLY A 45 -5.77 4.94 7.56
N PHE A 46 -5.44 5.18 8.84
CA PHE A 46 -6.43 5.24 9.92
C PHE A 46 -7.48 6.33 9.69
N PRO A 47 -7.12 7.59 9.45
CA PRO A 47 -8.08 8.63 9.11
C PRO A 47 -8.94 8.31 7.89
N LEU A 48 -8.37 7.70 6.84
CA LEU A 48 -9.13 7.33 5.63
C LEU A 48 -10.20 6.28 5.93
N VAL A 49 -9.82 5.18 6.59
CA VAL A 49 -10.76 4.09 6.91
C VAL A 49 -11.83 4.55 7.91
N THR A 50 -11.45 5.29 8.94
CA THR A 50 -12.42 5.81 9.94
C THR A 50 -13.35 6.85 9.33
N ALA A 51 -12.85 7.75 8.49
CA ALA A 51 -13.70 8.71 7.77
C ALA A 51 -14.70 7.99 6.84
N GLY A 52 -14.25 6.95 6.13
CA GLY A 52 -15.13 6.13 5.30
C GLY A 52 -16.24 5.46 6.11
N LEU A 53 -15.93 4.96 7.30
CA LEU A 53 -16.92 4.36 8.20
C LEU A 53 -17.91 5.39 8.77
N ASP A 54 -17.42 6.58 9.18
CA ASP A 54 -18.27 7.67 9.67
C ASP A 54 -19.22 8.15 8.58
N LEU A 55 -18.72 8.36 7.36
CA LEU A 55 -19.54 8.74 6.21
C LEU A 55 -20.58 7.66 5.85
N ALA A 56 -20.20 6.38 5.91
CA ALA A 56 -21.13 5.28 5.67
C ALA A 56 -22.27 5.20 6.72
N ARG A 57 -22.02 5.74 7.92
CA ARG A 57 -23.02 5.88 9.01
C ARG A 57 -23.76 7.22 8.97
N LEU A 58 -23.51 8.05 7.94
CA LEU A 58 -24.05 9.40 7.81
C LEU A 58 -23.64 10.36 8.94
N ASP A 59 -22.56 10.05 9.67
CA ASP A 59 -21.95 10.95 10.64
C ASP A 59 -21.04 11.94 9.89
N LEU A 60 -21.66 12.99 9.35
CA LEU A 60 -20.98 13.98 8.55
C LEU A 60 -20.09 14.91 9.39
N ASP A 61 -20.45 15.14 10.63
CA ASP A 61 -19.73 16.05 11.53
C ASP A 61 -18.32 15.54 11.85
N THR A 62 -18.14 14.24 11.92
CA THR A 62 -16.82 13.61 12.17
C THR A 62 -16.19 13.09 10.86
N GLY A 63 -16.96 12.59 9.92
CA GLY A 63 -16.47 12.02 8.68
C GLY A 63 -15.84 13.04 7.73
N VAL A 64 -16.50 14.20 7.54
CA VAL A 64 -16.00 15.23 6.61
C VAL A 64 -14.67 15.84 7.07
N PRO A 65 -14.48 16.28 8.31
CA PRO A 65 -13.17 16.78 8.76
C PRO A 65 -12.05 15.74 8.62
N ARG A 66 -12.33 14.48 8.92
CA ARG A 66 -11.31 13.40 8.82
C ARG A 66 -10.89 13.13 7.38
N ILE A 67 -11.85 13.05 6.44
CA ILE A 67 -11.51 12.81 5.04
C ILE A 67 -10.80 14.04 4.44
N THR A 68 -11.19 15.25 4.83
CA THR A 68 -10.51 16.47 4.41
C THR A 68 -9.06 16.50 4.90
N TYR A 69 -8.82 16.17 6.17
CA TYR A 69 -7.47 16.04 6.71
C TYR A 69 -6.65 15.00 5.95
N ALA A 70 -7.22 13.82 5.73
CA ALA A 70 -6.54 12.76 4.99
C ALA A 70 -6.20 13.18 3.55
N ALA A 71 -7.13 13.85 2.86
CA ALA A 71 -6.91 14.38 1.52
C ALA A 71 -5.79 15.43 1.49
N MET A 72 -5.74 16.33 2.46
CA MET A 72 -4.65 17.32 2.59
C MET A 72 -3.29 16.64 2.79
N VAL A 73 -3.21 15.59 3.62
CA VAL A 73 -1.97 14.85 3.86
C VAL A 73 -1.52 14.14 2.57
N VAL A 74 -2.43 13.47 1.87
CA VAL A 74 -2.12 12.79 0.60
C VAL A 74 -1.68 13.78 -0.47
N LEU A 75 -2.34 14.93 -0.59
CA LEU A 75 -1.95 16.00 -1.51
C LEU A 75 -0.57 16.55 -1.18
N ALA A 76 -0.30 16.82 0.09
CA ALA A 76 1.01 17.28 0.55
C ALA A 76 2.12 16.26 0.26
N MET A 77 1.84 14.96 0.46
CA MET A 77 2.75 13.88 0.10
C MET A 77 3.00 13.85 -1.41
N ALA A 78 1.95 13.94 -2.22
CA ALA A 78 2.07 13.93 -3.68
C ALA A 78 2.92 15.08 -4.21
N ILE A 79 2.79 16.29 -3.62
CA ILE A 79 3.63 17.45 -3.95
C ILE A 79 5.09 17.15 -3.61
N GLY A 80 5.39 16.57 -2.45
CA GLY A 80 6.76 16.22 -2.05
C GLY A 80 7.41 15.22 -3.00
N VAL A 81 6.69 14.16 -3.36
CA VAL A 81 7.14 13.15 -4.34
C VAL A 81 7.34 13.77 -5.72
N TRP A 82 6.39 14.60 -6.18
CA TRP A 82 6.47 15.27 -7.47
C TRP A 82 7.67 16.21 -7.57
N LEU A 83 7.97 16.97 -6.51
CA LEU A 83 9.14 17.85 -6.48
C LEU A 83 10.43 17.07 -6.69
N VAL A 84 10.61 15.93 -5.98
CA VAL A 84 11.79 15.08 -6.14
C VAL A 84 11.85 14.48 -7.53
N ALA A 85 10.73 13.98 -8.05
CA ALA A 85 10.63 13.44 -9.41
C ALA A 85 11.05 14.47 -10.47
N SER A 86 10.59 15.72 -10.31
CA SER A 86 10.91 16.83 -11.22
C SER A 86 12.40 17.17 -11.23
N VAL A 87 13.07 17.11 -10.07
CA VAL A 87 14.50 17.41 -9.95
C VAL A 87 15.37 16.25 -10.41
N THR A 88 14.97 15.02 -10.11
CA THR A 88 15.76 13.82 -10.41
C THR A 88 15.49 13.23 -11.78
N GLY A 89 14.43 13.67 -12.46
CA GLY A 89 13.99 13.12 -13.76
C GLY A 89 13.41 11.71 -13.68
N VAL A 90 13.18 11.18 -12.46
CA VAL A 90 12.55 9.87 -12.28
C VAL A 90 11.08 9.97 -12.65
N SER A 91 10.66 9.23 -13.67
CA SER A 91 9.25 9.09 -14.03
C SER A 91 8.72 7.76 -13.53
N PRO A 92 7.54 7.71 -12.89
CA PRO A 92 6.88 6.47 -12.54
C PRO A 92 6.39 5.79 -13.82
N THR A 93 7.27 4.99 -14.42
CA THR A 93 6.89 4.15 -15.56
C THR A 93 6.18 2.89 -15.07
N PRO A 94 5.24 2.33 -15.85
CA PRO A 94 4.67 1.04 -15.54
C PRO A 94 5.79 0.02 -15.36
N VAL A 95 5.78 -0.69 -14.23
CA VAL A 95 6.80 -1.71 -13.96
C VAL A 95 6.59 -2.86 -14.95
N ALA A 96 7.65 -3.22 -15.66
CA ALA A 96 7.62 -4.38 -16.54
C ALA A 96 7.20 -5.64 -15.76
N PRO A 97 6.42 -6.56 -16.38
CA PRO A 97 6.07 -7.83 -15.76
C PRO A 97 7.31 -8.55 -15.25
N ILE A 98 7.16 -9.29 -14.16
CA ILE A 98 8.26 -10.10 -13.63
C ILE A 98 8.48 -11.26 -14.58
N GLU A 99 9.61 -11.24 -15.28
CA GLU A 99 10.01 -12.34 -16.11
C GLU A 99 10.49 -13.51 -15.24
N GLY A 100 9.99 -14.71 -15.51
CA GLY A 100 10.36 -15.91 -14.77
C GLY A 100 9.36 -17.03 -14.97
N HIS A 101 9.68 -18.21 -14.42
CA HIS A 101 8.75 -19.34 -14.44
C HIS A 101 7.46 -18.94 -13.69
N PRO A 102 6.26 -19.20 -14.25
CA PRO A 102 4.99 -18.74 -13.68
C PRO A 102 4.84 -19.08 -12.19
N MET A 103 5.21 -20.30 -11.79
CA MET A 103 5.10 -20.76 -10.40
C MET A 103 5.99 -19.97 -9.44
N THR A 104 7.21 -19.60 -9.85
CA THR A 104 8.12 -18.80 -9.00
C THR A 104 7.65 -17.37 -8.88
N VAL A 105 7.10 -16.80 -9.94
CA VAL A 105 6.52 -15.44 -9.93
C VAL A 105 5.32 -15.38 -8.99
N TRP A 106 4.39 -16.34 -9.11
CA TRP A 106 3.23 -16.41 -8.21
C TRP A 106 3.62 -16.62 -6.75
N ALA A 107 4.57 -17.51 -6.47
CA ALA A 107 5.09 -17.71 -5.12
C ALA A 107 5.70 -16.43 -4.54
N ALA A 108 6.45 -15.68 -5.34
CA ALA A 108 7.02 -14.40 -4.93
C ALA A 108 5.94 -13.34 -4.67
N LEU A 109 4.91 -13.25 -5.51
CA LEU A 109 3.79 -12.32 -5.34
C LEU A 109 2.97 -12.61 -4.07
N ILE A 110 2.72 -13.90 -3.80
CA ILE A 110 2.03 -14.35 -2.59
C ILE A 110 2.86 -14.00 -1.35
N ALA A 111 4.15 -14.34 -1.37
CA ALA A 111 5.06 -14.01 -0.26
C ALA A 111 5.15 -12.50 -0.05
N ALA A 112 5.31 -11.71 -1.11
CA ALA A 112 5.35 -10.26 -1.04
C ALA A 112 4.07 -9.67 -0.44
N SER A 113 2.89 -10.18 -0.84
CA SER A 113 1.60 -9.74 -0.29
C SER A 113 1.49 -9.99 1.21
N PHE A 114 1.96 -11.16 1.65
CA PHE A 114 1.98 -11.51 3.08
C PHE A 114 2.92 -10.58 3.86
N PHE A 115 4.19 -10.50 3.45
CA PHE A 115 5.19 -9.75 4.18
C PHE A 115 4.96 -8.23 4.16
N ALA A 116 4.39 -7.70 3.10
CA ALA A 116 4.00 -6.30 3.05
C ALA A 116 3.00 -5.96 4.15
N VAL A 117 1.90 -6.72 4.25
CA VAL A 117 0.86 -6.48 5.26
C VAL A 117 1.32 -6.84 6.66
N PHE A 118 2.10 -7.91 6.81
CA PHE A 118 2.71 -8.26 8.09
C PHE A 118 3.63 -7.13 8.60
N GLY A 119 4.46 -6.56 7.73
CA GLY A 119 5.32 -5.42 8.05
C GLY A 119 4.53 -4.18 8.46
N TRP A 120 3.46 -3.85 7.73
CA TRP A 120 2.55 -2.76 8.10
C TRP A 120 1.87 -3.01 9.46
N ALA A 121 1.36 -4.21 9.69
CA ALA A 121 0.72 -4.57 10.94
C ALA A 121 1.67 -4.45 12.13
N THR A 122 2.92 -4.89 11.99
CA THR A 122 3.95 -4.73 13.02
C THR A 122 4.29 -3.26 13.28
N MET A 123 4.33 -2.43 12.25
CA MET A 123 4.55 -0.99 12.37
C MET A 123 3.43 -0.32 13.17
N PHE A 124 2.19 -0.78 13.04
CA PHE A 124 1.04 -0.33 13.85
C PHE A 124 0.94 -1.02 15.22
N ASN A 125 1.98 -1.76 15.62
CA ASN A 125 2.03 -2.47 16.89
C ASN A 125 0.86 -3.46 17.09
N VAL A 126 0.41 -4.08 16.00
CA VAL A 126 -0.61 -5.13 16.02
C VAL A 126 -0.03 -6.40 16.63
N PRO A 127 -0.76 -7.13 17.49
CA PRO A 127 -0.29 -8.39 18.06
C PRO A 127 0.16 -9.38 16.98
N PRO A 128 1.25 -10.15 17.18
CA PRO A 128 1.84 -11.01 16.15
C PRO A 128 0.86 -12.00 15.50
N ALA A 129 -0.01 -12.60 16.30
CA ALA A 129 -1.02 -13.54 15.80
C ALA A 129 -2.02 -12.84 14.83
N THR A 130 -2.44 -11.63 15.19
CA THR A 130 -3.33 -10.82 14.33
C THR A 130 -2.60 -10.31 13.11
N ALA A 131 -1.32 -9.94 13.22
CA ALA A 131 -0.49 -9.54 12.09
C ALA A 131 -0.34 -10.67 11.05
N VAL A 132 -0.11 -11.90 11.51
CA VAL A 132 -0.09 -13.10 10.64
C VAL A 132 -1.46 -13.30 9.97
N ALA A 133 -2.55 -13.22 10.74
CA ALA A 133 -3.90 -13.36 10.19
C ALA A 133 -4.20 -12.27 9.13
N SER A 134 -3.79 -11.03 9.38
CA SER A 134 -3.89 -9.92 8.40
C SER A 134 -3.12 -10.21 7.11
N GLY A 135 -1.90 -10.77 7.23
CA GLY A 135 -1.10 -11.19 6.08
C GLY A 135 -1.78 -12.29 5.25
N VAL A 136 -2.44 -13.25 5.91
CA VAL A 136 -3.23 -14.30 5.21
C VAL A 136 -4.43 -13.69 4.50
N VAL A 137 -5.18 -12.80 5.15
CA VAL A 137 -6.31 -12.09 4.52
C VAL A 137 -5.85 -11.27 3.32
N ALA A 138 -4.68 -10.65 3.40
CA ALA A 138 -4.09 -9.91 2.28
C ALA A 138 -3.83 -10.81 1.06
N ILE A 139 -3.32 -12.03 1.26
CA ILE A 139 -3.15 -13.00 0.17
C ILE A 139 -4.50 -13.32 -0.47
N VAL A 140 -5.51 -13.63 0.36
CA VAL A 140 -6.86 -13.99 -0.12
C VAL A 140 -7.51 -12.89 -0.93
N GLY A 141 -7.25 -11.63 -0.63
CA GLY A 141 -7.77 -10.50 -1.41
C GLY A 141 -6.90 -10.10 -2.60
N ASN A 142 -5.57 -10.16 -2.47
CA ASN A 142 -4.68 -9.70 -3.53
C ASN A 142 -4.52 -10.72 -4.67
N VAL A 143 -4.56 -12.01 -4.39
CA VAL A 143 -4.47 -13.05 -5.44
C VAL A 143 -5.61 -12.93 -6.46
N PRO A 144 -6.90 -12.85 -6.08
CA PRO A 144 -7.98 -12.62 -7.04
C PRO A 144 -7.83 -11.29 -7.79
N ARG A 145 -7.37 -10.23 -7.12
CA ARG A 145 -7.08 -8.95 -7.76
C ARG A 145 -6.05 -9.08 -8.87
N LEU A 146 -4.94 -9.78 -8.61
CA LEU A 146 -3.88 -10.01 -9.60
C LEU A 146 -4.38 -10.88 -10.76
N LEU A 147 -5.14 -11.94 -10.48
CA LEU A 147 -5.76 -12.78 -11.52
C LEU A 147 -6.69 -11.97 -12.42
N LEU A 148 -7.50 -11.07 -11.85
CA LEU A 148 -8.36 -10.19 -12.64
C LEU A 148 -7.55 -9.26 -13.54
N LEU A 149 -6.43 -8.73 -13.06
CA LEU A 149 -5.53 -7.89 -13.85
C LEU A 149 -4.90 -8.67 -15.01
N GLU A 150 -4.44 -9.90 -14.79
CA GLU A 150 -3.91 -10.78 -15.84
C GLU A 150 -4.96 -11.09 -16.92
N ASN A 151 -6.23 -11.21 -16.53
CA ASN A 151 -7.34 -11.40 -17.46
C ASN A 151 -7.82 -10.09 -18.14
N GLY A 152 -7.06 -9.02 -18.03
CA GLY A 152 -7.36 -7.74 -18.71
C GLY A 152 -8.49 -6.92 -18.08
N VAL A 153 -8.92 -7.26 -16.86
CA VAL A 153 -9.89 -6.45 -16.12
C VAL A 153 -9.26 -5.11 -15.73
N LYS A 154 -10.01 -4.04 -15.85
CA LYS A 154 -9.53 -2.69 -15.53
C LYS A 154 -9.04 -2.61 -14.08
N PRO A 155 -7.91 -1.94 -13.79
CA PRO A 155 -7.26 -1.92 -12.47
C PRO A 155 -8.18 -1.49 -11.33
N HIS A 156 -9.04 -0.50 -11.57
CA HIS A 156 -9.97 -0.01 -10.54
C HIS A 156 -11.03 -1.05 -10.16
N VAL A 157 -11.52 -1.86 -11.13
CA VAL A 157 -12.47 -2.93 -10.86
C VAL A 157 -11.81 -4.08 -10.10
N ALA A 158 -10.63 -4.50 -10.55
CA ALA A 158 -9.85 -5.53 -9.87
C ALA A 158 -9.52 -5.14 -8.42
N THR A 159 -9.13 -3.87 -8.20
CA THR A 159 -8.84 -3.35 -6.86
C THR A 159 -10.09 -3.30 -6.00
N PHE A 160 -11.24 -2.86 -6.56
CA PHE A 160 -12.51 -2.86 -5.83
C PHE A 160 -12.88 -4.25 -5.34
N VAL A 161 -12.81 -5.27 -6.22
CA VAL A 161 -13.08 -6.66 -5.84
C VAL A 161 -12.13 -7.15 -4.75
N GLY A 162 -10.84 -6.88 -4.89
CA GLY A 162 -9.83 -7.21 -3.86
C GLY A 162 -10.14 -6.57 -2.51
N CYS A 163 -10.50 -5.28 -2.48
CA CYS A 163 -10.87 -4.57 -1.26
C CYS A 163 -12.13 -5.15 -0.60
N VAL A 164 -13.14 -5.54 -1.39
CA VAL A 164 -14.34 -6.20 -0.86
C VAL A 164 -14.00 -7.53 -0.19
N ILE A 165 -13.18 -8.35 -0.84
CA ILE A 165 -12.74 -9.64 -0.30
C ILE A 165 -11.95 -9.42 1.00
N ILE A 166 -11.00 -8.47 1.02
CA ILE A 166 -10.23 -8.11 2.21
C ILE A 166 -11.15 -7.64 3.34
N GLY A 167 -12.10 -6.75 3.04
CA GLY A 167 -13.03 -6.22 4.04
C GLY A 167 -13.88 -7.33 4.70
N LEU A 168 -14.40 -8.26 3.89
CA LEU A 168 -15.13 -9.42 4.39
C LEU A 168 -14.23 -10.36 5.20
N GLY A 169 -13.03 -10.65 4.70
CA GLY A 169 -12.04 -11.47 5.40
C GLY A 169 -11.66 -10.87 6.76
N CYS A 170 -11.37 -9.58 6.81
CA CYS A 170 -11.09 -8.86 8.07
C CYS A 170 -12.29 -8.89 9.02
N ALA A 171 -13.52 -8.78 8.52
CA ALA A 171 -14.70 -8.84 9.37
C ALA A 171 -14.89 -10.21 10.05
N VAL A 172 -14.61 -11.30 9.31
CA VAL A 172 -14.69 -12.68 9.83
C VAL A 172 -13.57 -12.92 10.84
N VAL A 173 -12.32 -12.62 10.48
CA VAL A 173 -11.16 -12.91 11.31
C VAL A 173 -11.12 -12.03 12.56
N ALA A 174 -11.52 -10.76 12.49
CA ALA A 174 -11.64 -9.89 13.65
C ALA A 174 -12.63 -10.42 14.70
N GLY A 175 -13.68 -11.12 14.27
CA GLY A 175 -14.61 -11.81 15.16
C GLY A 175 -13.93 -12.92 15.96
N TRP A 176 -13.04 -13.69 15.35
CA TRP A 176 -12.32 -14.78 16.04
C TRP A 176 -11.29 -14.26 17.06
N PHE A 177 -10.61 -13.16 16.74
CA PHE A 177 -9.60 -12.56 17.63
C PHE A 177 -10.20 -11.57 18.64
N GLN A 178 -11.52 -11.37 18.65
CA GLN A 178 -12.22 -10.40 19.51
C GLN A 178 -11.60 -8.99 19.44
N MET A 179 -11.07 -8.62 18.28
CA MET A 179 -10.44 -7.33 18.02
C MET A 179 -11.34 -6.39 17.23
N THR A 180 -11.05 -5.10 17.30
CA THR A 180 -11.77 -4.13 16.46
C THR A 180 -11.40 -4.35 14.99
N LYS A 181 -12.42 -4.41 14.13
CA LYS A 181 -12.26 -4.63 12.68
C LYS A 181 -11.26 -3.66 12.05
N ILE A 182 -11.19 -2.42 12.55
CA ILE A 182 -10.32 -1.36 12.05
C ILE A 182 -8.84 -1.73 12.17
N ILE A 183 -8.42 -2.36 13.28
CA ILE A 183 -7.01 -2.74 13.51
C ILE A 183 -6.51 -3.73 12.45
N MET A 184 -7.37 -4.60 11.96
CA MET A 184 -7.02 -5.54 10.89
C MET A 184 -7.17 -4.93 9.50
N THR A 185 -8.20 -4.11 9.30
CA THR A 185 -8.54 -3.57 7.98
C THR A 185 -7.53 -2.53 7.50
N VAL A 186 -7.01 -1.68 8.39
CA VAL A 186 -6.07 -0.62 8.00
C VAL A 186 -4.79 -1.17 7.37
N PRO A 187 -4.03 -2.09 8.01
CA PRO A 187 -2.82 -2.62 7.40
C PRO A 187 -3.07 -3.49 6.16
N THR A 188 -4.26 -4.06 6.00
CA THR A 188 -4.59 -4.94 4.86
C THR A 188 -5.09 -4.20 3.63
N LEU A 189 -5.63 -2.98 3.79
CA LEU A 189 -6.12 -2.17 2.68
C LEU A 189 -5.10 -1.18 2.13
N LEU A 190 -4.05 -0.87 2.90
CA LEU A 190 -2.95 0.01 2.50
C LEU A 190 -1.88 -0.74 1.72
#